data_3f68ea9a69cbbb8e8ab2f606db88dbe9
#
_entry.id   3f68ea9a69cbbb8e8ab2f606db88dbe9
#
_cell.length_a   1.000
_cell.length_b   1.000
_cell.length_c   1.000
_cell.angle_alpha   90.00
_cell.angle_beta   90.00
_cell.angle_gamma   90.00
#
_symmetry.space_group_name_H-M   'P 1'
#
loop_
_entity.id
_entity.type
_entity.pdbx_description
1 polymer ?
#
loop_
_entity_poly.entity_id
_entity_poly.type
_entity_poly.pdbx_seq_one_letter_code
_entity_poly.pdbx_strand_id
1 'polypeptide(L)'
;MLQAHIFLTQTFVNQLKLKKLIAKAWLQNSTKTWDNLATFLEDSDLDSFWNQQLVKGTVLEPNLDTKKEFTDSLLEFYVRYTKPTLLFLGNLDSFSLPMQEGMLKFLEEPPQNLIIILFAQERANILPTISSRCQLHRLPNQLVLGLLDQKLLEQTKNKLPAADSVCKHLVLHKPLSLPDLKNVEREEIDFWLWQVQVYLENFYKHQPHWNYLHQLAKVIQARQLNQQNLQKKFVLAWLNT
;
A
#
# COMPACT_ATOMS: atom_id res chain seq x y z
N MET A 1 1.64 -9.95 21.83
CA MET A 1 1.53 -9.71 20.39
C MET A 1 1.14 -8.23 20.24
N LEU A 2 1.80 -7.47 19.36
CA LEU A 2 1.42 -6.08 19.12
C LEU A 2 -0.01 -6.06 18.55
N GLN A 3 -0.86 -5.15 19.05
CA GLN A 3 -2.25 -5.02 18.62
C GLN A 3 -2.42 -4.02 17.46
N ALA A 4 -1.34 -3.35 17.07
CA ALA A 4 -1.36 -2.39 15.97
C ALA A 4 -0.47 -2.85 14.81
N HIS A 5 -1.01 -2.77 13.60
CA HIS A 5 -0.38 -3.24 12.37
C HIS A 5 -0.44 -2.15 11.31
N ILE A 6 0.68 -1.93 10.62
CA ILE A 6 0.77 -1.02 9.48
C ILE A 6 1.04 -1.84 8.22
N PHE A 7 0.17 -1.73 7.24
CA PHE A 7 0.38 -2.31 5.92
C PHE A 7 0.96 -1.26 4.98
N LEU A 8 2.18 -1.52 4.49
CA LEU A 8 2.80 -0.68 3.47
C LEU A 8 2.18 -1.02 2.11
N THR A 9 1.43 -0.07 1.56
CA THR A 9 0.65 -0.23 0.33
C THR A 9 1.11 0.76 -0.72
N GLN A 10 0.96 0.41 -1.99
CA GLN A 10 1.15 1.35 -3.09
C GLN A 10 -0.13 2.16 -3.32
N THR A 11 -0.01 3.36 -3.89
CA THR A 11 -1.14 4.26 -4.19
C THR A 11 -2.20 3.61 -5.07
N PHE A 12 -1.77 2.73 -5.97
CA PHE A 12 -2.60 2.04 -6.96
C PHE A 12 -3.24 0.73 -6.45
N VAL A 13 -3.06 0.40 -5.17
CA VAL A 13 -3.70 -0.77 -4.56
C VAL A 13 -5.14 -0.42 -4.19
N ASN A 14 -6.07 -1.29 -4.56
CA ASN A 14 -7.46 -1.18 -4.10
C ASN A 14 -7.52 -1.44 -2.59
N GLN A 15 -7.48 -0.34 -1.81
CA GLN A 15 -7.48 -0.41 -0.34
C GLN A 15 -8.74 -1.08 0.21
N LEU A 16 -9.91 -0.87 -0.41
CA LEU A 16 -11.14 -1.50 0.05
C LEU A 16 -11.07 -3.03 -0.09
N LYS A 17 -10.58 -3.53 -1.24
CA LYS A 17 -10.35 -4.97 -1.42
C LYS A 17 -9.34 -5.50 -0.40
N LEU A 18 -8.26 -4.76 -0.14
CA LEU A 18 -7.26 -5.13 0.87
C LEU A 18 -7.86 -5.20 2.29
N LYS A 19 -8.66 -4.21 2.70
CA LYS A 19 -9.37 -4.23 3.99
C LYS A 19 -10.23 -5.48 4.16
N LYS A 20 -10.97 -5.83 3.12
CA LYS A 20 -11.82 -7.04 3.11
C LYS A 20 -11.01 -8.32 3.28
N LEU A 21 -9.87 -8.42 2.58
CA LEU A 21 -8.95 -9.56 2.70
C LEU A 21 -8.37 -9.66 4.12
N ILE A 22 -7.90 -8.55 4.68
CA ILE A 22 -7.38 -8.47 6.04
C ILE A 22 -8.44 -8.93 7.05
N ALA A 23 -9.67 -8.40 6.93
CA ALA A 23 -10.76 -8.77 7.83
C ALA A 23 -11.10 -10.26 7.73
N LYS A 24 -11.16 -10.81 6.52
CA LYS A 24 -11.45 -12.24 6.32
C LYS A 24 -10.35 -13.13 6.88
N ALA A 25 -9.10 -12.82 6.55
CA ALA A 25 -7.95 -13.58 7.04
C ALA A 25 -7.88 -13.57 8.59
N TRP A 26 -8.09 -12.41 9.22
CA TRP A 26 -8.02 -12.30 10.67
C TRP A 26 -9.18 -12.96 11.39
N LEU A 27 -10.41 -12.77 10.93
CA LEU A 27 -11.61 -13.26 11.63
C LEU A 27 -11.85 -14.76 11.41
N GLN A 28 -11.42 -15.32 10.28
CA GLN A 28 -11.58 -16.74 9.96
C GLN A 28 -10.35 -17.60 10.30
N ASN A 29 -9.15 -17.01 10.41
CA ASN A 29 -7.94 -17.77 10.62
C ASN A 29 -7.66 -17.95 12.12
N SER A 30 -7.52 -19.20 12.55
CA SER A 30 -7.16 -19.54 13.94
C SER A 30 -5.74 -19.09 14.32
N THR A 31 -4.82 -19.00 13.36
CA THR A 31 -3.42 -18.59 13.59
C THR A 31 -3.24 -17.09 13.66
N LYS A 32 -4.25 -16.30 13.26
CA LYS A 32 -4.24 -14.83 13.25
C LYS A 32 -2.98 -14.24 12.60
N THR A 33 -2.55 -14.83 11.49
CA THR A 33 -1.42 -14.38 10.68
C THR A 33 -1.92 -13.77 9.36
N TRP A 34 -1.08 -12.91 8.77
CA TRP A 34 -1.39 -12.22 7.50
C TRP A 34 -0.81 -12.95 6.29
N ASP A 35 -0.17 -14.12 6.48
CA ASP A 35 0.61 -14.82 5.46
C ASP A 35 -0.26 -15.34 4.30
N ASN A 36 -1.54 -15.55 4.55
CA ASN A 36 -2.48 -16.17 3.61
C ASN A 36 -3.46 -15.19 2.96
N LEU A 37 -3.18 -13.89 2.94
CA LEU A 37 -4.06 -12.89 2.31
C LEU A 37 -4.37 -13.22 0.85
N ALA A 38 -3.39 -13.77 0.12
CA ALA A 38 -3.54 -14.11 -1.29
C ALA A 38 -4.57 -15.22 -1.54
N THR A 39 -4.81 -16.10 -0.58
CA THR A 39 -5.78 -17.21 -0.74
C THR A 39 -7.22 -16.73 -0.87
N PHE A 40 -7.51 -15.52 -0.41
CA PHE A 40 -8.86 -14.92 -0.48
C PHE A 40 -9.06 -13.96 -1.67
N LEU A 41 -8.07 -13.83 -2.57
CA LEU A 41 -8.16 -12.88 -3.70
C LEU A 41 -9.33 -13.18 -4.65
N GLU A 42 -9.60 -14.46 -4.89
CA GLU A 42 -10.66 -14.95 -5.80
C GLU A 42 -11.97 -15.28 -5.08
N ASP A 43 -12.08 -14.89 -3.81
CA ASP A 43 -13.26 -15.21 -3.02
C ASP A 43 -14.45 -14.33 -3.42
N SER A 44 -15.48 -14.95 -3.97
CA SER A 44 -16.70 -14.29 -4.42
C SER A 44 -17.53 -13.67 -3.27
N ASP A 45 -17.32 -14.15 -2.04
CA ASP A 45 -18.13 -13.76 -0.88
C ASP A 45 -17.51 -12.61 -0.06
N LEU A 46 -16.41 -12.01 -0.52
CA LEU A 46 -15.72 -10.95 0.22
C LEU A 46 -16.64 -9.77 0.57
N ASP A 47 -17.47 -9.33 -0.35
CA ASP A 47 -18.37 -8.18 -0.13
C ASP A 47 -19.47 -8.51 0.86
N SER A 48 -20.08 -9.67 0.73
CA SER A 48 -21.10 -10.17 1.65
C SER A 48 -20.51 -10.35 3.06
N PHE A 49 -19.35 -10.98 3.16
CA PHE A 49 -18.64 -11.14 4.41
C PHE A 49 -18.34 -9.78 5.08
N TRP A 50 -17.78 -8.82 4.34
CA TRP A 50 -17.44 -7.50 4.85
C TRP A 50 -18.65 -6.78 5.44
N ASN A 51 -19.74 -6.69 4.67
CA ASN A 51 -20.98 -6.04 5.11
C ASN A 51 -21.55 -6.70 6.36
N GLN A 52 -21.49 -8.03 6.44
CA GLN A 52 -21.94 -8.76 7.63
C GLN A 52 -21.08 -8.41 8.87
N GLN A 53 -19.76 -8.26 8.70
CA GLN A 53 -18.87 -7.93 9.83
C GLN A 53 -19.05 -6.48 10.29
N LEU A 54 -19.31 -5.53 9.39
CA LEU A 54 -19.68 -4.16 9.74
C LEU A 54 -20.97 -4.12 10.59
N VAL A 55 -21.99 -4.82 10.16
CA VAL A 55 -23.27 -4.91 10.92
C VAL A 55 -23.08 -5.56 12.29
N LYS A 56 -22.22 -6.58 12.39
CA LYS A 56 -21.89 -7.23 13.67
C LYS A 56 -21.00 -6.40 14.59
N GLY A 57 -20.44 -5.27 14.11
CA GLY A 57 -19.49 -4.45 14.87
C GLY A 57 -18.14 -5.16 15.14
N THR A 58 -17.79 -6.19 14.36
CA THR A 58 -16.48 -6.87 14.42
C THR A 58 -15.44 -6.23 13.52
N VAL A 59 -15.89 -5.36 12.62
CA VAL A 59 -15.07 -4.47 11.81
C VAL A 59 -15.58 -3.05 12.02
N LEU A 60 -14.67 -2.13 12.31
CA LEU A 60 -14.93 -0.71 12.50
C LEU A 60 -14.12 0.09 11.48
N GLU A 61 -14.78 1.01 10.80
CA GLU A 61 -14.18 1.93 9.84
C GLU A 61 -14.76 3.33 10.08
N PRO A 62 -14.21 4.08 11.05
CA PRO A 62 -14.68 5.43 11.35
C PRO A 62 -14.32 6.39 10.24
N ASN A 63 -15.20 7.37 9.98
CA ASN A 63 -14.84 8.51 9.15
C ASN A 63 -14.04 9.51 10.01
N LEU A 64 -12.79 9.79 9.62
CA LEU A 64 -11.84 10.59 10.40
C LEU A 64 -11.37 11.80 9.58
N ASP A 65 -12.32 12.60 9.10
CA ASP A 65 -12.02 13.73 8.19
C ASP A 65 -11.40 14.92 8.93
N THR A 66 -11.66 15.07 10.22
CA THR A 66 -11.12 16.18 11.01
C THR A 66 -10.34 15.72 12.24
N LYS A 67 -9.37 16.56 12.70
CA LYS A 67 -8.60 16.27 13.93
C LYS A 67 -9.51 16.08 15.14
N LYS A 68 -10.60 16.86 15.25
CA LYS A 68 -11.54 16.79 16.38
C LYS A 68 -12.27 15.45 16.35
N GLU A 69 -12.85 15.07 15.21
CA GLU A 69 -13.52 13.77 15.04
C GLU A 69 -12.57 12.62 15.32
N PHE A 70 -11.32 12.72 14.89
CA PHE A 70 -10.29 11.73 15.16
C PHE A 70 -10.06 11.56 16.68
N THR A 71 -9.86 12.67 17.42
CA THR A 71 -9.60 12.62 18.87
C THR A 71 -10.81 12.12 19.64
N ASP A 72 -12.01 12.59 19.29
CA ASP A 72 -13.26 12.18 19.93
C ASP A 72 -13.53 10.69 19.66
N SER A 73 -13.32 10.22 18.44
CA SER A 73 -13.47 8.81 18.06
C SER A 73 -12.46 7.90 18.77
N LEU A 74 -11.21 8.33 18.95
CA LEU A 74 -10.24 7.55 19.72
C LEU A 74 -10.70 7.31 21.17
N LEU A 75 -11.34 8.30 21.79
CA LEU A 75 -11.88 8.15 23.14
C LEU A 75 -13.04 7.13 23.19
N GLU A 76 -13.89 7.11 22.18
CA GLU A 76 -14.99 6.14 22.07
C GLU A 76 -14.49 4.70 21.94
N PHE A 77 -13.31 4.49 21.32
CA PHE A 77 -12.73 3.16 21.16
C PHE A 77 -12.15 2.57 22.45
N TYR A 78 -12.03 3.33 23.54
CA TYR A 78 -11.64 2.78 24.87
C TYR A 78 -12.75 1.94 25.54
N VAL A 79 -13.82 1.64 24.81
CA VAL A 79 -14.84 0.69 25.27
C VAL A 79 -14.24 -0.74 25.27
N ARG A 80 -14.63 -1.55 26.25
CA ARG A 80 -14.18 -2.95 26.30
C ARG A 80 -14.89 -3.78 25.23
N TYR A 81 -14.09 -4.32 24.31
CA TYR A 81 -14.57 -5.25 23.31
C TYR A 81 -14.54 -6.67 23.86
N THR A 82 -15.67 -7.38 23.82
CA THR A 82 -15.78 -8.78 24.27
C THR A 82 -15.33 -9.79 23.20
N LYS A 83 -15.28 -9.35 21.95
CA LYS A 83 -14.87 -10.15 20.80
C LYS A 83 -13.70 -9.49 20.08
N PRO A 84 -12.84 -10.25 19.39
CA PRO A 84 -11.83 -9.69 18.53
C PRO A 84 -12.46 -8.76 17.49
N THR A 85 -12.09 -7.49 17.52
CA THR A 85 -12.60 -6.42 16.66
C THR A 85 -11.46 -5.79 15.90
N LEU A 86 -11.65 -5.59 14.59
CA LEU A 86 -10.70 -4.90 13.72
C LEU A 86 -11.11 -3.44 13.58
N LEU A 87 -10.18 -2.53 13.83
CA LEU A 87 -10.35 -1.10 13.64
C LEU A 87 -9.44 -0.61 12.52
N PHE A 88 -10.02 -0.20 11.40
CA PHE A 88 -9.31 0.41 10.28
C PHE A 88 -9.27 1.93 10.48
N LEU A 89 -8.15 2.45 10.99
CA LEU A 89 -7.99 3.89 11.25
C LEU A 89 -7.69 4.72 9.99
N GLY A 90 -7.24 4.09 8.91
CA GLY A 90 -7.01 4.77 7.64
C GLY A 90 -5.54 4.87 7.23
N ASN A 91 -5.23 5.86 6.39
CA ASN A 91 -3.91 6.02 5.80
C ASN A 91 -3.10 7.09 6.56
N LEU A 92 -1.95 6.70 7.10
CA LEU A 92 -1.04 7.58 7.84
C LEU A 92 -0.50 8.73 6.98
N ASP A 93 -0.37 8.53 5.67
CA ASP A 93 0.09 9.59 4.76
C ASP A 93 -0.90 10.76 4.66
N SER A 94 -2.18 10.54 4.98
CA SER A 94 -3.21 11.58 5.03
C SER A 94 -3.30 12.26 6.39
N PHE A 95 -2.66 11.72 7.43
CA PHE A 95 -2.74 12.27 8.78
C PHE A 95 -1.69 13.37 8.98
N SER A 96 -2.16 14.52 9.44
CA SER A 96 -1.25 15.59 9.88
C SER A 96 -0.38 15.13 11.04
N LEU A 97 0.79 15.77 11.23
CA LEU A 97 1.69 15.45 12.34
C LEU A 97 1.00 15.45 13.71
N PRO A 98 0.16 16.47 14.05
CA PRO A 98 -0.60 16.46 15.30
C PRO A 98 -1.63 15.32 15.44
N MET A 99 -2.15 14.79 14.33
CA MET A 99 -3.02 13.60 14.38
C MET A 99 -2.20 12.36 14.67
N GLN A 100 -1.05 12.21 14.02
CA GLN A 100 -0.15 11.08 14.27
C GLN A 100 0.35 11.09 15.73
N GLU A 101 0.70 12.24 16.28
CA GLU A 101 1.07 12.38 17.70
C GLU A 101 -0.08 12.03 18.65
N GLY A 102 -1.30 12.45 18.32
CA GLY A 102 -2.51 12.14 19.11
C GLY A 102 -2.82 10.64 19.21
N MET A 103 -2.36 9.84 18.24
CA MET A 103 -2.52 8.38 18.26
C MET A 103 -1.57 7.67 19.21
N LEU A 104 -0.46 8.28 19.62
CA LEU A 104 0.61 7.58 20.34
C LEU A 104 0.10 6.89 21.60
N LYS A 105 -0.69 7.60 22.42
CA LYS A 105 -1.27 7.02 23.63
C LYS A 105 -2.17 5.81 23.33
N PHE A 106 -2.97 5.91 22.27
CA PHE A 106 -3.86 4.83 21.84
C PHE A 106 -3.09 3.59 21.33
N LEU A 107 -1.94 3.82 20.69
CA LEU A 107 -1.06 2.74 20.25
C LEU A 107 -0.20 2.13 21.37
N GLU A 108 0.07 2.89 22.44
CA GLU A 108 0.77 2.39 23.63
C GLU A 108 -0.10 1.47 24.46
N GLU A 109 -1.34 1.87 24.69
CA GLU A 109 -2.30 1.16 25.53
C GLU A 109 -3.60 0.87 24.77
N PRO A 110 -3.55 0.02 23.74
CA PRO A 110 -4.73 -0.27 22.93
C PRO A 110 -5.78 -1.02 23.76
N PRO A 111 -7.08 -0.77 23.50
CA PRO A 111 -8.16 -1.48 24.17
C PRO A 111 -8.08 -2.99 23.96
N GLN A 112 -8.49 -3.76 24.98
CA GLN A 112 -8.48 -5.23 24.89
C GLN A 112 -9.37 -5.71 23.74
N ASN A 113 -8.91 -6.76 23.05
CA ASN A 113 -9.57 -7.38 21.89
C ASN A 113 -9.72 -6.44 20.67
N LEU A 114 -9.11 -5.26 20.66
CA LEU A 114 -9.07 -4.39 19.52
C LEU A 114 -7.76 -4.54 18.76
N ILE A 115 -7.86 -4.79 17.48
CA ILE A 115 -6.72 -4.84 16.57
C ILE A 115 -6.77 -3.62 15.64
N ILE A 116 -5.73 -2.82 15.69
CA ILE A 116 -5.65 -1.56 14.95
C ILE A 116 -4.93 -1.80 13.62
N ILE A 117 -5.56 -1.43 12.52
CA ILE A 117 -5.03 -1.54 11.17
C ILE A 117 -4.84 -0.14 10.58
N LEU A 118 -3.64 0.13 10.15
CA LEU A 118 -3.22 1.37 9.51
C LEU A 118 -2.60 1.05 8.15
N PHE A 119 -2.66 2.01 7.24
CA PHE A 119 -1.99 1.93 5.95
C PHE A 119 -0.97 3.05 5.83
N ALA A 120 0.08 2.83 5.06
CA ALA A 120 1.04 3.85 4.66
C ALA A 120 1.68 3.47 3.33
N GLN A 121 2.14 4.45 2.56
CA GLN A 121 2.85 4.19 1.31
C GLN A 121 4.30 3.80 1.58
N GLU A 122 4.98 4.58 2.41
CA GLU A 122 6.38 4.36 2.73
C GLU A 122 6.65 4.46 4.23
N ARG A 123 7.62 3.67 4.69
CA ARG A 123 8.07 3.72 6.08
C ARG A 123 8.62 5.12 6.46
N ALA A 124 9.22 5.84 5.51
CA ALA A 124 9.79 7.17 5.73
C ALA A 124 8.75 8.22 6.15
N ASN A 125 7.49 8.03 5.76
CA ASN A 125 6.38 8.92 6.08
C ASN A 125 5.76 8.66 7.47
N ILE A 126 6.22 7.62 8.16
CA ILE A 126 5.69 7.20 9.46
C ILE A 126 6.61 7.73 10.55
N LEU A 127 6.03 8.38 11.57
CA LEU A 127 6.81 8.77 12.75
C LEU A 127 7.52 7.56 13.35
N PRO A 128 8.81 7.66 13.70
CA PRO A 128 9.56 6.58 14.37
C PRO A 128 8.86 6.07 15.63
N THR A 129 8.20 6.96 16.37
CA THR A 129 7.42 6.66 17.57
C THR A 129 6.19 5.78 17.29
N ILE A 130 5.52 5.96 16.14
CA ILE A 130 4.43 5.08 15.68
C ILE A 130 5.01 3.74 15.21
N SER A 131 6.02 3.79 14.37
CA SER A 131 6.64 2.60 13.79
C SER A 131 7.21 1.64 14.84
N SER A 132 7.64 2.16 16.01
CA SER A 132 8.13 1.35 17.13
C SER A 132 7.02 0.61 17.92
N ARG A 133 5.75 1.07 17.79
CA ARG A 133 4.58 0.51 18.47
C ARG A 133 3.70 -0.36 17.59
N CYS A 134 4.02 -0.42 16.30
CA CYS A 134 3.25 -1.16 15.30
C CYS A 134 4.10 -2.24 14.64
N GLN A 135 3.46 -3.34 14.25
CA GLN A 135 4.07 -4.32 13.37
C GLN A 135 3.91 -3.88 11.92
N LEU A 136 5.04 -3.73 11.20
CA LEU A 136 5.06 -3.34 9.79
C LEU A 136 4.94 -4.58 8.89
N HIS A 137 4.01 -4.51 7.94
CA HIS A 137 3.77 -5.55 6.94
C HIS A 137 4.00 -4.98 5.54
N ARG A 138 4.83 -5.65 4.76
CA ARG A 138 4.96 -5.37 3.32
C ARG A 138 4.11 -6.35 2.54
N LEU A 139 3.35 -5.84 1.59
CA LEU A 139 2.55 -6.70 0.72
C LEU A 139 3.46 -7.41 -0.29
N PRO A 140 3.34 -8.75 -0.43
CA PRO A 140 4.03 -9.47 -1.51
C PRO A 140 3.57 -8.97 -2.88
N ASN A 141 4.48 -8.93 -3.86
CA ASN A 141 4.17 -8.46 -5.22
C ASN A 141 2.98 -9.22 -5.85
N GLN A 142 2.86 -10.52 -5.61
CA GLN A 142 1.73 -11.32 -6.10
C GLN A 142 0.39 -10.85 -5.53
N LEU A 143 0.34 -10.50 -4.24
CA LEU A 143 -0.85 -9.95 -3.62
C LEU A 143 -1.18 -8.57 -4.19
N VAL A 144 -0.16 -7.72 -4.37
CA VAL A 144 -0.33 -6.39 -4.99
C VAL A 144 -0.93 -6.52 -6.39
N LEU A 145 -0.46 -7.46 -7.22
CA LEU A 145 -1.03 -7.73 -8.55
C LEU A 145 -2.52 -8.07 -8.50
N GLY A 146 -2.94 -8.91 -7.54
CA GLY A 146 -4.36 -9.26 -7.35
C GLY A 146 -5.23 -8.13 -6.77
N LEU A 147 -4.60 -7.07 -6.27
CA LEU A 147 -5.26 -5.89 -5.68
C LEU A 147 -5.24 -4.66 -6.60
N LEU A 148 -4.75 -4.80 -7.84
CA LEU A 148 -4.69 -3.68 -8.77
C LEU A 148 -6.09 -3.15 -9.10
N ASP A 149 -6.18 -1.82 -9.23
CA ASP A 149 -7.34 -1.18 -9.81
C ASP A 149 -7.36 -1.44 -11.33
N GLN A 150 -8.39 -2.14 -11.80
CA GLN A 150 -8.54 -2.49 -13.21
C GLN A 150 -8.62 -1.25 -14.11
N LYS A 151 -9.27 -0.19 -13.64
CA LYS A 151 -9.39 1.08 -14.37
C LYS A 151 -8.01 1.71 -14.56
N LEU A 152 -7.18 1.76 -13.52
CA LEU A 152 -5.84 2.28 -13.60
C LEU A 152 -4.96 1.44 -14.53
N LEU A 153 -5.12 0.12 -14.50
CA LEU A 153 -4.40 -0.80 -15.39
C LEU A 153 -4.70 -0.52 -16.87
N GLU A 154 -5.97 -0.34 -17.23
CA GLU A 154 -6.39 -0.03 -18.61
C GLU A 154 -5.91 1.35 -19.07
N GLN A 155 -6.04 2.35 -18.21
CA GLN A 155 -5.58 3.71 -18.50
C GLN A 155 -4.08 3.75 -18.76
N THR A 156 -3.29 3.09 -17.93
CA THR A 156 -1.83 3.03 -18.05
C THR A 156 -1.39 2.32 -19.34
N LYS A 157 -2.02 1.20 -19.67
CA LYS A 157 -1.72 0.44 -20.91
C LYS A 157 -1.91 1.27 -22.18
N ASN A 158 -2.88 2.18 -22.18
CA ASN A 158 -3.18 3.00 -23.35
C ASN A 158 -2.23 4.20 -23.50
N LYS A 159 -1.59 4.65 -22.43
CA LYS A 159 -0.77 5.86 -22.41
C LYS A 159 0.73 5.61 -22.34
N LEU A 160 1.16 4.51 -21.75
CA LEU A 160 2.56 4.21 -21.48
C LEU A 160 2.99 2.89 -22.14
N PRO A 161 4.28 2.78 -22.55
CA PRO A 161 4.79 1.58 -23.19
C PRO A 161 4.76 0.39 -22.22
N ALA A 162 4.63 -0.82 -22.78
CA ALA A 162 4.62 -2.02 -21.97
C ALA A 162 5.92 -2.17 -21.16
N ALA A 163 5.80 -2.54 -19.88
CA ALA A 163 6.93 -2.60 -18.95
C ALA A 163 8.04 -3.57 -19.40
N ASP A 164 7.69 -4.69 -20.04
CA ASP A 164 8.67 -5.64 -20.61
C ASP A 164 9.51 -5.04 -21.74
N SER A 165 8.89 -4.23 -22.60
CA SER A 165 9.58 -3.51 -23.66
C SER A 165 10.57 -2.49 -23.08
N VAL A 166 10.14 -1.74 -22.06
CA VAL A 166 10.99 -0.78 -21.36
C VAL A 166 12.19 -1.47 -20.71
N CYS A 167 11.96 -2.58 -20.03
CA CYS A 167 13.04 -3.35 -19.41
C CYS A 167 14.07 -3.84 -20.44
N LYS A 168 13.63 -4.31 -21.60
CA LYS A 168 14.55 -4.69 -22.70
C LYS A 168 15.41 -3.52 -23.17
N HIS A 169 14.83 -2.30 -23.29
CA HIS A 169 15.59 -1.11 -23.67
C HIS A 169 16.60 -0.71 -22.59
N LEU A 170 16.20 -0.70 -21.32
CA LEU A 170 17.08 -0.38 -20.19
C LEU A 170 18.28 -1.34 -20.10
N VAL A 171 18.04 -2.63 -20.30
CA VAL A 171 19.08 -3.65 -20.23
C VAL A 171 20.04 -3.59 -21.40
N LEU A 172 19.53 -3.30 -22.59
CA LEU A 172 20.33 -3.21 -23.81
C LEU A 172 20.97 -1.83 -24.00
N HIS A 173 20.84 -0.91 -23.02
CA HIS A 173 21.30 0.47 -23.11
C HIS A 173 20.82 1.19 -24.39
N LYS A 174 19.61 0.88 -24.84
CA LYS A 174 18.99 1.55 -25.97
C LYS A 174 18.22 2.79 -25.50
N PRO A 175 18.24 3.88 -26.26
CA PRO A 175 17.45 5.06 -25.90
C PRO A 175 15.97 4.71 -25.84
N LEU A 176 15.31 5.09 -24.75
CA LEU A 176 13.89 4.87 -24.52
C LEU A 176 13.12 6.05 -25.09
N SER A 177 12.32 5.82 -26.13
CA SER A 177 11.37 6.82 -26.63
C SER A 177 10.12 6.76 -25.77
N LEU A 178 9.93 7.78 -24.93
CA LEU A 178 8.74 7.90 -24.07
C LEU A 178 7.72 8.85 -24.70
N PRO A 179 6.41 8.58 -24.55
CA PRO A 179 5.37 9.45 -25.03
C PRO A 179 5.35 10.79 -24.27
N ASP A 180 4.63 11.78 -24.81
CA ASP A 180 4.39 13.04 -24.07
C ASP A 180 3.53 12.77 -22.83
N LEU A 181 4.08 13.09 -21.68
CA LEU A 181 3.47 12.78 -20.38
C LEU A 181 2.51 13.85 -19.86
N LYS A 182 2.17 14.86 -20.68
CA LYS A 182 1.25 15.94 -20.24
C LYS A 182 -0.09 15.37 -19.75
N ASN A 183 -0.57 14.33 -20.42
CA ASN A 183 -1.88 13.72 -20.15
C ASN A 183 -1.80 12.44 -19.29
N VAL A 184 -0.65 12.15 -18.67
CA VAL A 184 -0.46 10.99 -17.82
C VAL A 184 -0.49 11.43 -16.35
N GLU A 185 -1.36 10.82 -15.55
CA GLU A 185 -1.44 11.12 -14.13
C GLU A 185 -0.23 10.57 -13.35
N ARG A 186 0.07 11.13 -12.18
CA ARG A 186 1.21 10.67 -11.37
C ARG A 186 1.05 9.24 -10.87
N GLU A 187 -0.17 8.86 -10.54
CA GLU A 187 -0.49 7.50 -10.12
C GLU A 187 -0.25 6.50 -11.25
N GLU A 188 -0.56 6.87 -12.50
CA GLU A 188 -0.29 6.05 -13.68
C GLU A 188 1.23 5.87 -13.88
N ILE A 189 2.01 6.94 -13.66
CA ILE A 189 3.48 6.88 -13.75
C ILE A 189 4.05 6.01 -12.61
N ASP A 190 3.60 6.17 -11.38
CA ASP A 190 4.07 5.37 -10.24
C ASP A 190 3.75 3.89 -10.44
N PHE A 191 2.53 3.58 -10.89
CA PHE A 191 2.12 2.23 -11.22
C PHE A 191 2.96 1.62 -12.34
N TRP A 192 3.22 2.37 -13.41
CA TRP A 192 4.04 1.92 -14.53
C TRP A 192 5.50 1.66 -14.11
N LEU A 193 6.11 2.56 -13.36
CA LEU A 193 7.46 2.38 -12.82
C LEU A 193 7.54 1.17 -11.89
N TRP A 194 6.50 0.93 -11.09
CA TRP A 194 6.39 -0.26 -10.26
C TRP A 194 6.33 -1.53 -11.12
N GLN A 195 5.56 -1.55 -12.20
CA GLN A 195 5.54 -2.68 -13.14
C GLN A 195 6.93 -2.95 -13.74
N VAL A 196 7.64 -1.90 -14.15
CA VAL A 196 9.01 -2.00 -14.66
C VAL A 196 9.94 -2.58 -13.58
N GLN A 197 9.83 -2.11 -12.35
CA GLN A 197 10.60 -2.62 -11.20
C GLN A 197 10.32 -4.11 -10.97
N VAL A 198 9.06 -4.52 -10.86
CA VAL A 198 8.68 -5.93 -10.63
C VAL A 198 9.14 -6.83 -11.78
N TYR A 199 9.04 -6.33 -13.01
CA TYR A 199 9.52 -7.07 -14.17
C TYR A 199 11.04 -7.26 -14.13
N LEU A 200 11.79 -6.22 -13.80
CA LEU A 200 13.23 -6.30 -13.60
C LEU A 200 13.58 -7.29 -12.49
N GLU A 201 12.94 -7.21 -11.32
CA GLU A 201 13.18 -8.13 -10.20
C GLU A 201 12.92 -9.60 -10.56
N ASN A 202 11.87 -9.89 -11.29
CA ASN A 202 11.52 -11.27 -11.68
C ASN A 202 12.41 -11.81 -12.79
N PHE A 203 12.71 -10.99 -13.80
CA PHE A 203 13.51 -11.42 -14.94
C PHE A 203 14.95 -11.73 -14.55
N TYR A 204 15.52 -10.97 -13.61
CA TYR A 204 16.93 -11.05 -13.24
C TYR A 204 17.21 -11.87 -11.98
N LYS A 205 16.21 -12.39 -11.31
CA LYS A 205 16.38 -13.32 -10.19
C LYS A 205 17.24 -14.54 -10.58
N HIS A 206 17.31 -14.84 -11.88
CA HIS A 206 18.03 -15.97 -12.45
C HIS A 206 19.31 -15.60 -13.20
N GLN A 207 19.64 -14.31 -13.35
CA GLN A 207 20.85 -13.85 -14.04
C GLN A 207 21.45 -12.62 -13.32
N PRO A 208 22.33 -12.79 -12.32
CA PRO A 208 22.94 -11.67 -11.61
C PRO A 208 23.95 -10.95 -12.50
N HIS A 209 23.59 -9.83 -13.05
CA HIS A 209 24.47 -8.93 -13.80
C HIS A 209 24.50 -7.54 -13.13
N TRP A 210 25.68 -6.91 -13.04
CA TRP A 210 25.86 -5.58 -12.43
C TRP A 210 24.98 -4.49 -13.06
N ASN A 211 24.79 -4.55 -14.38
CA ASN A 211 23.90 -3.65 -15.11
C ASN A 211 22.44 -3.69 -14.59
N TYR A 212 22.01 -4.82 -14.12
CA TYR A 212 20.67 -4.99 -13.54
C TYR A 212 20.48 -4.18 -12.26
N LEU A 213 21.39 -4.29 -11.30
CA LEU A 213 21.30 -3.57 -10.03
C LEU A 213 21.30 -2.05 -10.27
N HIS A 214 22.08 -1.60 -11.25
CA HIS A 214 22.11 -0.19 -11.64
C HIS A 214 20.76 0.26 -12.23
N GLN A 215 20.17 -0.50 -13.15
CA GLN A 215 18.88 -0.18 -13.75
C GLN A 215 17.73 -0.26 -12.71
N LEU A 216 17.75 -1.26 -11.84
CA LEU A 216 16.80 -1.36 -10.75
C LEU A 216 16.89 -0.14 -9.81
N ALA A 217 18.09 0.28 -9.43
CA ALA A 217 18.29 1.47 -8.62
C ALA A 217 17.75 2.73 -9.30
N LYS A 218 17.95 2.89 -10.61
CA LYS A 218 17.37 3.99 -11.40
C LYS A 218 15.85 4.00 -11.35
N VAL A 219 15.21 2.86 -11.54
CA VAL A 219 13.73 2.76 -11.51
C VAL A 219 13.20 3.09 -10.11
N ILE A 220 13.85 2.59 -9.06
CA ILE A 220 13.49 2.90 -7.67
C ILE A 220 13.62 4.41 -7.41
N GLN A 221 14.71 5.02 -7.82
CA GLN A 221 14.89 6.48 -7.68
C GLN A 221 13.87 7.27 -8.50
N ALA A 222 13.57 6.86 -9.72
CA ALA A 222 12.53 7.50 -10.53
C ALA A 222 11.16 7.47 -9.84
N ARG A 223 10.80 6.36 -9.17
CA ARG A 223 9.58 6.27 -8.37
C ARG A 223 9.60 7.24 -7.18
N GLN A 224 10.67 7.28 -6.42
CA GLN A 224 10.82 8.22 -5.29
C GLN A 224 10.69 9.67 -5.74
N LEU A 225 11.32 10.05 -6.87
CA LEU A 225 11.21 11.38 -7.45
C LEU A 225 9.78 11.70 -7.89
N ASN A 226 9.05 10.72 -8.45
CA ASN A 226 7.66 10.90 -8.82
C ASN A 226 6.77 11.13 -7.58
N GLN A 227 6.99 10.42 -6.51
CA GLN A 227 6.26 10.55 -5.24
C GLN A 227 6.53 11.91 -4.55
N GLN A 228 7.75 12.46 -4.69
CA GLN A 228 8.13 13.78 -4.16
C GLN A 228 7.58 14.97 -4.97
N ASN A 229 6.61 14.76 -5.86
CA ASN A 229 5.98 15.81 -6.65
C ASN A 229 6.92 16.61 -7.60
N LEU A 230 8.05 16.05 -8.00
CA LEU A 230 8.93 16.65 -9.00
C LEU A 230 8.31 16.66 -10.40
N GLN A 231 8.85 17.50 -11.29
CA GLN A 231 8.33 17.57 -12.66
C GLN A 231 8.48 16.22 -13.37
N LYS A 232 7.40 15.71 -13.96
CA LYS A 232 7.33 14.42 -14.67
C LYS A 232 8.47 14.20 -15.67
N LYS A 233 8.88 15.27 -16.38
CA LYS A 233 10.00 15.22 -17.33
C LYS A 233 11.35 14.82 -16.70
N PHE A 234 11.61 15.19 -15.42
CA PHE A 234 12.84 14.83 -14.73
C PHE A 234 12.83 13.36 -14.32
N VAL A 235 11.67 12.85 -13.90
CA VAL A 235 11.49 11.43 -13.55
C VAL A 235 11.88 10.53 -14.73
N LEU A 236 11.49 10.93 -15.93
CA LEU A 236 11.76 10.15 -17.15
C LEU A 236 13.12 10.43 -17.76
N ALA A 237 13.63 11.65 -17.68
CA ALA A 237 15.00 11.94 -18.06
C ALA A 237 15.99 11.06 -17.29
N TRP A 238 15.70 10.80 -16.00
CA TRP A 238 16.51 9.94 -15.15
C TRP A 238 16.60 8.48 -15.65
N LEU A 239 15.56 7.96 -16.28
CA LEU A 239 15.58 6.62 -16.87
C LEU A 239 16.46 6.53 -18.12
N ASN A 240 16.74 7.66 -18.79
CA ASN A 240 17.52 7.71 -20.02
C ASN A 240 19.01 8.07 -19.79
N THR A 241 19.42 8.42 -18.55
CA THR A 241 20.81 8.62 -18.17
C THR A 241 21.47 7.30 -17.77
#